data_3a70fe90998223cd9987c434a7524048
#
_entry.id   3a70fe90998223cd9987c434a7524048
#
_cell.length_a   1.000
_cell.length_b   1.000
_cell.length_c   1.000
_cell.angle_alpha   90.00
_cell.angle_beta   90.00
_cell.angle_gamma   90.00
#
_symmetry.space_group_name_H-M   'P 1'
#
loop_
_entity.id
_entity.type
_entity.pdbx_description
1 polymer ?
#
loop_
_entity_poly.entity_id
_entity_poly.type
_entity_poly.pdbx_seq_one_letter_code
_entity_poly.pdbx_strand_id
1 'polypeptide(L)'
;LLIDMADPGVTTKKITLISGKSPFCETFFDNVKVPKENLIGEENQGWTIAKKLLQHERNFISNFGLAGGGGSSTKGIVGIAKKYLGEENGMIADSDFRAAVTKHKMKEHAFGLTLQRANDEGAKASAASSIFKFYGTEHNKERYELMISALGNKGVVWSGDQADDNEKDITRAWLRTKANSIEGGTSEVQLNVIAKRVLDLPT
;
A
#
# COMPACT_ATOMS: atom_id res chain seq x y z
N LEU A 1 -19.34 -17.57 8.30
CA LEU A 1 -19.44 -17.74 9.75
C LEU A 1 -18.54 -16.74 10.47
N LEU A 2 -19.00 -16.21 11.61
CA LEU A 2 -18.17 -15.50 12.57
C LEU A 2 -17.56 -16.52 13.55
N ILE A 3 -16.24 -16.51 13.66
CA ILE A 3 -15.48 -17.44 14.49
C ILE A 3 -14.78 -16.64 15.58
N ASP A 4 -14.88 -17.09 16.83
CA ASP A 4 -14.10 -16.53 17.91
C ASP A 4 -12.63 -16.93 17.75
N MET A 5 -11.75 -15.95 17.57
CA MET A 5 -10.31 -16.19 17.44
C MET A 5 -9.63 -16.62 18.75
N ALA A 6 -10.33 -16.53 19.89
CA ALA A 6 -9.88 -17.04 21.18
C ALA A 6 -10.26 -18.52 21.42
N ASP A 7 -11.01 -19.15 20.51
CA ASP A 7 -11.33 -20.57 20.60
C ASP A 7 -10.03 -21.41 20.63
N PRO A 8 -9.89 -22.39 21.52
CA PRO A 8 -8.68 -23.21 21.64
C PRO A 8 -8.36 -24.04 20.36
N GLY A 9 -9.35 -24.26 19.50
CA GLY A 9 -9.16 -24.88 18.18
C GLY A 9 -8.61 -23.92 17.12
N VAL A 10 -8.45 -22.63 17.42
CA VAL A 10 -7.88 -21.63 16.50
C VAL A 10 -6.41 -21.40 16.84
N THR A 11 -5.54 -21.66 15.89
CA THR A 11 -4.10 -21.37 16.02
C THR A 11 -3.59 -20.52 14.86
N THR A 12 -2.60 -19.68 15.14
CA THR A 12 -2.00 -18.80 14.13
C THR A 12 -0.50 -19.03 14.03
N LYS A 13 0.04 -18.99 12.82
CA LYS A 13 1.46 -19.08 12.52
C LYS A 13 1.93 -17.85 11.76
N LYS A 14 3.03 -17.26 12.19
CA LYS A 14 3.62 -16.07 11.57
C LYS A 14 4.06 -16.33 10.13
N ILE A 15 3.78 -15.37 9.24
CA ILE A 15 4.36 -15.30 7.90
C ILE A 15 5.33 -14.11 7.90
N THR A 16 6.62 -14.40 7.98
CA THR A 16 7.65 -13.34 7.96
C THR A 16 7.87 -12.86 6.53
N LEU A 17 7.64 -11.57 6.31
CA LEU A 17 7.85 -10.93 5.02
C LEU A 17 9.31 -10.58 4.80
N ILE A 18 9.67 -10.22 3.57
CA ILE A 18 11.01 -9.73 3.20
C ILE A 18 11.43 -8.50 4.01
N SER A 19 10.48 -7.72 4.54
CA SER A 19 10.73 -6.59 5.44
C SER A 19 11.15 -6.98 6.87
N GLY A 20 11.16 -8.28 7.19
CA GLY A 20 11.41 -8.81 8.54
C GLY A 20 10.20 -8.72 9.50
N LYS A 21 9.10 -8.09 9.07
CA LYS A 21 7.86 -8.00 9.86
C LYS A 21 6.88 -9.09 9.45
N SER A 22 5.95 -9.41 10.36
CA SER A 22 4.89 -10.40 10.12
C SER A 22 3.50 -9.78 10.34
N PRO A 23 3.00 -8.94 9.40
CA PRO A 23 1.65 -8.40 9.47
C PRO A 23 0.58 -9.41 9.05
N PHE A 24 0.98 -10.57 8.53
CA PHE A 24 0.11 -11.66 8.09
C PHE A 24 0.42 -12.94 8.87
N CYS A 25 -0.57 -13.82 8.93
CA CYS A 25 -0.41 -15.15 9.53
C CYS A 25 -1.19 -16.19 8.73
N GLU A 26 -0.79 -17.44 8.87
CA GLU A 26 -1.62 -18.60 8.58
C GLU A 26 -2.54 -18.83 9.78
N THR A 27 -3.81 -19.12 9.55
CA THR A 27 -4.77 -19.47 10.59
C THR A 27 -5.26 -20.88 10.37
N PHE A 28 -5.23 -21.68 11.42
CA PHE A 28 -5.65 -23.07 11.40
C PHE A 28 -6.87 -23.23 12.31
N PHE A 29 -7.84 -24.02 11.87
CA PHE A 29 -9.06 -24.32 12.60
C PHE A 29 -9.13 -25.84 12.81
N ASP A 30 -9.04 -26.29 14.05
CA ASP A 30 -9.13 -27.70 14.41
C ASP A 30 -10.33 -27.91 15.34
N ASN A 31 -11.36 -28.59 14.85
CA ASN A 31 -12.58 -28.91 15.58
C ASN A 31 -13.27 -27.68 16.24
N VAL A 32 -13.12 -26.48 15.68
CA VAL A 32 -13.76 -25.25 16.15
C VAL A 32 -15.27 -25.39 16.04
N LYS A 33 -15.98 -25.21 17.15
CA LYS A 33 -17.45 -25.22 17.21
C LYS A 33 -17.97 -23.81 17.07
N VAL A 34 -18.75 -23.57 16.01
CA VAL A 34 -19.34 -22.27 15.74
C VAL A 34 -20.84 -22.34 15.92
N PRO A 35 -21.45 -21.50 16.80
CA PRO A 35 -22.90 -21.41 16.94
C PRO A 35 -23.60 -21.08 15.61
N LYS A 36 -24.79 -21.62 15.40
CA LYS A 36 -25.54 -21.40 14.14
C LYS A 36 -25.92 -19.93 13.93
N GLU A 37 -26.17 -19.22 15.01
CA GLU A 37 -26.45 -17.77 15.01
C GLU A 37 -25.29 -16.90 14.49
N ASN A 38 -24.09 -17.45 14.43
CA ASN A 38 -22.91 -16.79 13.85
C ASN A 38 -22.84 -16.94 12.32
N LEU A 39 -23.86 -17.52 11.68
CA LEU A 39 -23.98 -17.54 10.24
C LEU A 39 -24.32 -16.13 9.73
N ILE A 40 -23.46 -15.61 8.84
CA ILE A 40 -23.72 -14.34 8.14
C ILE A 40 -24.45 -14.61 6.84
N GLY A 41 -25.69 -14.10 6.72
CA GLY A 41 -26.54 -14.30 5.56
C GLY A 41 -27.09 -15.72 5.47
N GLU A 42 -27.27 -16.19 4.25
CA GLU A 42 -27.86 -17.51 3.98
C GLU A 42 -26.78 -18.54 3.64
N GLU A 43 -27.07 -19.80 3.90
CA GLU A 43 -26.21 -20.91 3.53
C GLU A 43 -25.97 -20.92 2.00
N ASN A 44 -24.75 -21.22 1.59
CA ASN A 44 -24.28 -21.20 0.19
C ASN A 44 -24.22 -19.81 -0.49
N GLN A 45 -24.43 -18.70 0.26
CA GLN A 45 -24.29 -17.32 -0.25
C GLN A 45 -22.96 -16.66 0.09
N GLY A 46 -21.98 -17.42 0.59
CA GLY A 46 -20.69 -16.92 1.05
C GLY A 46 -19.90 -16.12 -0.01
N TRP A 47 -20.00 -16.51 -1.30
CA TRP A 47 -19.32 -15.78 -2.38
C TRP A 47 -19.87 -14.35 -2.59
N THR A 48 -21.16 -14.15 -2.40
CA THR A 48 -21.78 -12.82 -2.47
C THR A 48 -21.29 -11.92 -1.34
N ILE A 49 -21.16 -12.49 -0.14
CA ILE A 49 -20.63 -11.79 1.03
C ILE A 49 -19.14 -11.45 0.82
N ALA A 50 -18.34 -12.41 0.33
CA ALA A 50 -16.92 -12.22 0.03
C ALA A 50 -16.70 -11.10 -1.00
N LYS A 51 -17.50 -11.05 -2.07
CA LYS A 51 -17.41 -9.95 -3.05
C LYS A 51 -17.69 -8.58 -2.44
N LYS A 52 -18.62 -8.45 -1.52
CA LYS A 52 -18.90 -7.20 -0.80
C LYS A 52 -17.73 -6.84 0.12
N LEU A 53 -17.18 -7.80 0.85
CA LEU A 53 -16.01 -7.60 1.71
C LEU A 53 -14.81 -7.10 0.92
N LEU A 54 -14.48 -7.75 -0.20
CA LEU A 54 -13.39 -7.35 -1.10
C LEU A 54 -13.60 -5.95 -1.71
N GLN A 55 -14.83 -5.51 -1.88
CA GLN A 55 -15.13 -4.15 -2.34
C GLN A 55 -14.81 -3.12 -1.25
N HIS A 56 -15.17 -3.40 0.00
CA HIS A 56 -14.81 -2.55 1.14
C HIS A 56 -13.29 -2.51 1.37
N GLU A 57 -12.62 -3.64 1.25
CA GLU A 57 -11.16 -3.73 1.33
C GLU A 57 -10.48 -2.85 0.28
N ARG A 58 -10.92 -2.90 -0.99
CA ARG A 58 -10.37 -2.04 -2.05
C ARG A 58 -10.51 -0.56 -1.74
N ASN A 59 -11.66 -0.14 -1.24
CA ASN A 59 -11.88 1.24 -0.83
C ASN A 59 -10.97 1.64 0.34
N PHE A 60 -10.79 0.73 1.31
CA PHE A 60 -9.89 0.94 2.44
C PHE A 60 -8.44 1.06 1.98
N ILE A 61 -7.95 0.16 1.13
CA ILE A 61 -6.58 0.19 0.60
C ILE A 61 -6.34 1.43 -0.25
N SER A 62 -7.33 1.88 -1.05
CA SER A 62 -7.25 3.11 -1.82
C SER A 62 -7.04 4.31 -0.90
N ASN A 63 -7.80 4.41 0.18
CA ASN A 63 -7.67 5.47 1.17
C ASN A 63 -6.37 5.35 1.99
N PHE A 64 -5.93 4.12 2.30
CA PHE A 64 -4.70 3.86 3.05
C PHE A 64 -3.44 4.14 2.24
N GLY A 65 -3.47 3.85 0.94
CA GLY A 65 -2.40 4.23 0.00
C GLY A 65 -2.21 5.75 -0.08
N LEU A 66 -3.27 6.52 0.16
CA LEU A 66 -3.28 7.98 0.20
C LEU A 66 -2.94 8.54 1.57
N ALA A 67 -3.48 7.96 2.63
CA ALA A 67 -3.13 8.31 4.00
C ALA A 67 -1.65 7.97 4.29
N GLY A 68 -0.97 7.36 3.30
CA GLY A 68 0.43 6.94 3.34
C GLY A 68 0.72 6.32 4.68
N GLY A 69 0.51 5.05 4.89
CA GLY A 69 0.78 4.44 6.19
C GLY A 69 1.96 5.11 6.91
N GLY A 70 1.65 6.03 7.78
CA GLY A 70 2.58 6.76 8.63
C GLY A 70 3.52 7.73 7.91
N GLY A 71 3.17 8.99 7.90
CA GLY A 71 4.12 10.09 7.79
C GLY A 71 4.38 10.58 6.36
N SER A 72 3.92 11.76 6.21
CA SER A 72 4.43 12.78 5.31
C SER A 72 5.22 12.30 4.10
N SER A 73 4.51 11.98 3.06
CA SER A 73 4.73 12.46 1.69
C SER A 73 6.19 12.92 1.34
N THR A 74 6.27 13.72 0.36
CA THR A 74 7.49 14.41 -0.16
C THR A 74 8.39 15.06 0.90
N LYS A 75 7.84 15.48 2.08
CA LYS A 75 8.68 16.06 3.16
C LYS A 75 9.74 15.11 3.68
N GLY A 76 9.43 13.80 3.80
CA GLY A 76 10.39 12.80 4.21
C GLY A 76 11.52 12.63 3.18
N ILE A 77 11.17 12.59 1.88
CA ILE A 77 12.16 12.47 0.79
C ILE A 77 13.10 13.68 0.80
N VAL A 78 12.57 14.88 0.92
CA VAL A 78 13.39 16.13 0.92
C VAL A 78 14.36 16.15 2.09
N GLY A 79 13.89 15.77 3.30
CA GLY A 79 14.76 15.71 4.48
C GLY A 79 15.91 14.72 4.34
N ILE A 80 15.60 13.53 3.83
CA ILE A 80 16.60 12.49 3.55
C ILE A 80 17.58 12.98 2.48
N ALA A 81 17.08 13.50 1.37
CA ALA A 81 17.92 13.97 0.28
C ALA A 81 18.87 15.11 0.73
N LYS A 82 18.39 16.07 1.49
CA LYS A 82 19.24 17.12 2.05
C LYS A 82 20.34 16.57 2.97
N LYS A 83 19.99 15.56 3.79
CA LYS A 83 20.96 14.94 4.71
C LYS A 83 22.07 14.20 3.97
N TYR A 84 21.77 13.50 2.87
CA TYR A 84 22.73 12.59 2.21
C TYR A 84 23.28 13.10 0.88
N LEU A 85 22.53 13.95 0.15
CA LEU A 85 22.95 14.54 -1.13
C LEU A 85 23.35 16.02 -1.00
N GLY A 86 23.24 16.58 0.21
CA GLY A 86 23.59 17.96 0.50
C GLY A 86 22.42 18.94 0.32
N GLU A 87 22.61 20.11 0.94
CA GLU A 87 21.68 21.24 0.87
C GLU A 87 22.41 22.49 0.38
N GLU A 88 21.82 23.19 -0.57
CA GLU A 88 22.30 24.45 -1.11
C GLU A 88 21.14 25.44 -1.28
N ASN A 89 21.24 26.62 -0.68
CA ASN A 89 20.20 27.66 -0.70
C ASN A 89 18.79 27.15 -0.30
N GLY A 90 18.72 26.26 0.71
CA GLY A 90 17.46 25.70 1.17
C GLY A 90 16.89 24.58 0.28
N MET A 91 17.59 24.21 -0.79
CA MET A 91 17.17 23.16 -1.75
C MET A 91 18.11 21.93 -1.65
N ILE A 92 17.66 20.80 -2.19
CA ILE A 92 18.53 19.64 -2.42
C ILE A 92 19.63 20.06 -3.39
N ALA A 93 20.91 19.85 -3.02
CA ALA A 93 22.06 20.27 -3.82
C ALA A 93 22.10 19.55 -5.18
N ASP A 94 21.83 18.24 -5.20
CA ASP A 94 21.75 17.45 -6.42
C ASP A 94 20.55 17.90 -7.28
N SER A 95 20.84 18.48 -8.45
CA SER A 95 19.83 19.04 -9.37
C SER A 95 18.92 17.98 -9.98
N ASP A 96 19.47 16.82 -10.33
CA ASP A 96 18.74 15.74 -10.99
C ASP A 96 17.80 15.05 -10.00
N PHE A 97 18.31 14.81 -8.80
CA PHE A 97 17.48 14.28 -7.72
C PHE A 97 16.36 15.26 -7.32
N ARG A 98 16.69 16.55 -7.25
CA ARG A 98 15.69 17.61 -7.01
C ARG A 98 14.58 17.62 -8.08
N ALA A 99 14.93 17.45 -9.36
CA ALA A 99 13.97 17.35 -10.45
C ALA A 99 13.09 16.11 -10.30
N ALA A 100 13.66 14.95 -9.94
CA ALA A 100 12.90 13.72 -9.68
C ALA A 100 11.91 13.87 -8.52
N VAL A 101 12.33 14.47 -7.41
CA VAL A 101 11.45 14.77 -6.25
C VAL A 101 10.34 15.75 -6.64
N THR A 102 10.65 16.76 -7.46
CA THR A 102 9.65 17.72 -7.94
C THR A 102 8.59 17.00 -8.80
N LYS A 103 9.02 16.17 -9.73
CA LYS A 103 8.12 15.35 -10.56
C LYS A 103 7.23 14.43 -9.72
N HIS A 104 7.80 13.79 -8.71
CA HIS A 104 7.04 12.96 -7.76
C HIS A 104 5.98 13.80 -7.03
N LYS A 105 6.33 14.98 -6.55
CA LYS A 105 5.41 15.91 -5.88
C LYS A 105 4.28 16.39 -6.80
N MET A 106 4.58 16.67 -8.07
CA MET A 106 3.55 17.03 -9.05
C MET A 106 2.53 15.90 -9.26
N LYS A 107 3.01 14.65 -9.38
CA LYS A 107 2.15 13.46 -9.46
C LYS A 107 1.29 13.28 -8.20
N GLU A 108 1.89 13.45 -7.01
CA GLU A 108 1.18 13.38 -5.72
C GLU A 108 0.03 14.41 -5.66
N HIS A 109 0.31 15.65 -6.06
CA HIS A 109 -0.69 16.71 -6.08
C HIS A 109 -1.83 16.42 -7.07
N ALA A 110 -1.50 16.06 -8.31
CA ALA A 110 -2.49 15.71 -9.33
C ALA A 110 -3.37 14.51 -8.89
N PHE A 111 -2.77 13.53 -8.25
CA PHE A 111 -3.49 12.39 -7.70
C PHE A 111 -4.43 12.80 -6.57
N GLY A 112 -3.98 13.66 -5.65
CA GLY A 112 -4.82 14.21 -4.58
C GLY A 112 -6.06 14.94 -5.13
N LEU A 113 -5.89 15.79 -6.15
CA LEU A 113 -7.00 16.46 -6.82
C LEU A 113 -7.97 15.49 -7.50
N THR A 114 -7.45 14.42 -8.11
CA THR A 114 -8.27 13.38 -8.76
C THR A 114 -9.14 12.64 -7.75
N LEU A 115 -8.59 12.37 -6.58
CA LEU A 115 -9.34 11.73 -5.49
C LEU A 115 -10.41 12.65 -4.89
N GLN A 116 -10.06 13.93 -4.69
CA GLN A 116 -11.03 14.91 -4.24
C GLN A 116 -12.22 14.96 -5.20
N ARG A 117 -11.95 15.06 -6.51
CA ARG A 117 -13.00 15.06 -7.54
C ARG A 117 -13.86 13.80 -7.49
N ALA A 118 -13.24 12.62 -7.32
CA ALA A 118 -14.00 11.37 -7.23
C ALA A 118 -14.87 11.28 -5.97
N ASN A 119 -14.41 11.83 -4.85
CA ASN A 119 -15.21 11.92 -3.63
C ASN A 119 -16.42 12.86 -3.82
N ASP A 120 -16.22 13.97 -4.51
CA ASP A 120 -17.30 14.94 -4.80
C ASP A 120 -18.35 14.34 -5.77
N GLU A 121 -17.93 13.49 -6.70
CA GLU A 121 -18.81 12.79 -7.66
C GLU A 121 -19.56 11.58 -7.05
N GLY A 122 -19.20 11.14 -5.85
CA GLY A 122 -19.89 10.09 -5.08
C GLY A 122 -19.89 8.71 -5.75
N ALA A 123 -21.04 8.05 -5.81
CA ALA A 123 -21.17 6.66 -6.27
C ALA A 123 -20.71 6.39 -7.72
N LYS A 124 -20.61 7.41 -8.57
CA LYS A 124 -20.03 7.29 -9.93
C LYS A 124 -18.55 6.93 -9.90
N ALA A 125 -17.89 7.15 -8.76
CA ALA A 125 -16.48 6.86 -8.55
C ALA A 125 -16.14 5.37 -8.31
N SER A 126 -17.11 4.47 -8.26
CA SER A 126 -16.85 3.06 -7.94
C SER A 126 -15.89 2.37 -8.92
N ALA A 127 -15.94 2.74 -10.20
CA ALA A 127 -14.99 2.25 -11.20
C ALA A 127 -13.60 2.87 -11.05
N ALA A 128 -13.50 4.07 -10.48
CA ALA A 128 -12.23 4.77 -10.25
C ALA A 128 -11.39 4.13 -9.14
N SER A 129 -11.97 3.30 -8.27
CA SER A 129 -11.23 2.64 -7.18
C SER A 129 -10.05 1.79 -7.68
N SER A 130 -10.19 1.16 -8.86
CA SER A 130 -9.10 0.41 -9.50
C SER A 130 -7.97 1.32 -9.98
N ILE A 131 -8.29 2.51 -10.48
CA ILE A 131 -7.32 3.55 -10.89
C ILE A 131 -6.56 4.02 -9.64
N PHE A 132 -7.27 4.30 -8.55
CA PHE A 132 -6.67 4.79 -7.31
C PHE A 132 -5.76 3.75 -6.68
N LYS A 133 -6.19 2.48 -6.64
CA LYS A 133 -5.34 1.40 -6.15
C LYS A 133 -4.07 1.28 -6.99
N PHE A 134 -4.20 1.18 -8.31
CA PHE A 134 -3.06 1.03 -9.21
C PHE A 134 -2.09 2.23 -9.09
N TYR A 135 -2.59 3.43 -9.30
CA TYR A 135 -1.74 4.62 -9.30
C TYR A 135 -1.13 4.92 -7.92
N GLY A 136 -1.93 4.83 -6.85
CA GLY A 136 -1.46 5.11 -5.49
C GLY A 136 -0.38 4.13 -5.02
N THR A 137 -0.50 2.85 -5.36
CA THR A 137 0.51 1.85 -5.00
C THR A 137 1.81 2.03 -5.79
N GLU A 138 1.75 2.32 -7.08
CA GLU A 138 2.95 2.60 -7.89
C GLU A 138 3.63 3.90 -7.44
N HIS A 139 2.85 4.92 -7.11
CA HIS A 139 3.37 6.18 -6.57
C HIS A 139 4.07 5.99 -5.21
N ASN A 140 3.51 5.16 -4.32
CA ASN A 140 4.16 4.82 -3.05
C ASN A 140 5.47 4.04 -3.26
N LYS A 141 5.53 3.13 -4.22
CA LYS A 141 6.78 2.45 -4.60
C LYS A 141 7.83 3.46 -5.07
N GLU A 142 7.45 4.37 -6.00
CA GLU A 142 8.34 5.43 -6.48
C GLU A 142 8.87 6.30 -5.33
N ARG A 143 8.06 6.60 -4.33
CA ARG A 143 8.48 7.34 -3.13
C ARG A 143 9.63 6.64 -2.41
N TYR A 144 9.51 5.35 -2.16
CA TYR A 144 10.56 4.61 -1.47
C TYR A 144 11.79 4.32 -2.34
N GLU A 145 11.63 4.24 -3.67
CA GLU A 145 12.78 4.22 -4.60
C GLU A 145 13.61 5.51 -4.47
N LEU A 146 12.96 6.67 -4.41
CA LEU A 146 13.64 7.95 -4.20
C LEU A 146 14.34 7.99 -2.83
N MET A 147 13.69 7.51 -1.76
CA MET A 147 14.29 7.47 -0.43
C MET A 147 15.54 6.58 -0.39
N ILE A 148 15.47 5.38 -0.95
CA ILE A 148 16.61 4.46 -1.02
C ILE A 148 17.74 5.05 -1.87
N SER A 149 17.41 5.66 -3.01
CA SER A 149 18.40 6.31 -3.88
C SER A 149 19.13 7.44 -3.15
N ALA A 150 18.42 8.24 -2.36
CA ALA A 150 19.05 9.30 -1.55
C ALA A 150 19.95 8.76 -0.45
N LEU A 151 19.62 7.61 0.14
CA LEU A 151 20.47 6.96 1.17
C LEU A 151 21.77 6.39 0.61
N GLY A 152 21.86 6.12 -0.69
CA GLY A 152 23.03 5.49 -1.30
C GLY A 152 23.40 4.17 -0.61
N ASN A 153 24.66 4.02 -0.21
CA ASN A 153 25.15 2.81 0.46
C ASN A 153 24.45 2.51 1.80
N LYS A 154 23.88 3.50 2.46
CA LYS A 154 23.07 3.30 3.68
C LYS A 154 21.76 2.55 3.41
N GLY A 155 21.21 2.70 2.21
CA GLY A 155 19.97 2.05 1.79
C GLY A 155 20.04 0.53 1.62
N VAL A 156 21.23 -0.08 1.69
CA VAL A 156 21.40 -1.55 1.64
C VAL A 156 21.71 -2.17 2.99
N VAL A 157 21.81 -1.37 4.06
CA VAL A 157 22.11 -1.86 5.40
C VAL A 157 20.84 -2.41 6.05
N TRP A 158 20.86 -3.70 6.37
CA TRP A 158 19.73 -4.40 7.01
C TRP A 158 19.82 -4.40 8.54
N SER A 159 21.01 -4.58 9.08
CA SER A 159 21.29 -4.70 10.51
C SER A 159 22.70 -4.22 10.84
N GLY A 160 23.03 -4.13 12.14
CA GLY A 160 24.33 -3.64 12.61
C GLY A 160 24.36 -2.13 12.78
N ASP A 161 25.58 -1.58 13.03
CA ASP A 161 25.77 -0.21 13.46
C ASP A 161 26.13 0.77 12.31
N GLN A 162 26.18 0.26 11.09
CA GLN A 162 26.55 1.05 9.90
C GLN A 162 25.45 1.98 9.40
N ALA A 163 24.21 1.81 9.92
CA ALA A 163 23.06 2.66 9.64
C ALA A 163 22.24 2.87 10.91
N ASP A 164 21.62 4.03 11.04
CA ASP A 164 20.67 4.30 12.12
C ASP A 164 19.35 3.55 11.91
N ASP A 165 18.47 3.54 12.94
CA ASP A 165 17.24 2.78 12.88
C ASP A 165 16.25 3.32 11.84
N ASN A 166 16.24 4.63 11.59
CA ASN A 166 15.42 5.24 10.55
C ASN A 166 15.89 4.82 9.15
N GLU A 167 17.19 4.76 8.91
CA GLU A 167 17.77 4.26 7.65
C GLU A 167 17.38 2.81 7.39
N LYS A 168 17.52 1.94 8.41
CA LYS A 168 17.09 0.53 8.35
C LYS A 168 15.58 0.38 8.13
N ASP A 169 14.78 1.22 8.77
CA ASP A 169 13.32 1.19 8.60
C ASP A 169 12.90 1.64 7.19
N ILE A 170 13.59 2.59 6.59
CA ILE A 170 13.37 2.97 5.19
C ILE A 170 13.68 1.79 4.26
N THR A 171 14.79 1.09 4.48
CA THR A 171 15.16 -0.12 3.71
C THR A 171 14.07 -1.20 3.82
N ARG A 172 13.62 -1.49 5.03
CA ARG A 172 12.53 -2.47 5.28
C ARG A 172 11.23 -2.04 4.63
N ALA A 173 10.86 -0.76 4.74
CA ALA A 173 9.66 -0.22 4.14
C ALA A 173 9.73 -0.27 2.61
N TRP A 174 10.88 0.07 2.01
CA TRP A 174 11.10 -0.08 0.57
C TRP A 174 10.87 -1.51 0.09
N LEU A 175 11.42 -2.51 0.77
CA LEU A 175 11.16 -3.92 0.46
C LEU A 175 9.67 -4.27 0.61
N ARG A 176 9.01 -3.77 1.66
CA ARG A 176 7.57 -3.98 1.88
C ARG A 176 6.72 -3.40 0.76
N THR A 177 7.10 -2.27 0.18
CA THR A 177 6.32 -1.64 -0.91
C THR A 177 6.25 -2.50 -2.18
N LYS A 178 7.14 -3.47 -2.38
CA LYS A 178 7.07 -4.38 -3.54
C LYS A 178 5.78 -5.19 -3.55
N ALA A 179 5.21 -5.50 -2.39
CA ALA A 179 3.91 -6.15 -2.28
C ALA A 179 2.73 -5.23 -2.68
N ASN A 180 2.91 -3.92 -2.74
CA ASN A 180 1.84 -2.99 -3.11
C ASN A 180 1.28 -3.25 -4.51
N SER A 181 2.08 -3.74 -5.44
CA SER A 181 1.62 -4.13 -6.78
C SER A 181 0.84 -5.45 -6.81
N ILE A 182 0.80 -6.19 -5.69
CA ILE A 182 0.22 -7.54 -5.60
C ILE A 182 -1.03 -7.52 -4.72
N GLU A 183 -0.94 -6.97 -3.52
CA GLU A 183 -2.01 -6.94 -2.52
C GLU A 183 -3.22 -6.10 -2.98
N GLY A 184 -4.42 -6.45 -2.53
CA GLY A 184 -5.65 -5.76 -2.93
C GLY A 184 -6.03 -5.91 -4.41
N GLY A 185 -5.52 -6.97 -5.07
CA GLY A 185 -5.58 -7.23 -6.50
C GLY A 185 -4.33 -6.70 -7.23
N THR A 186 -3.73 -7.54 -8.06
CA THR A 186 -2.48 -7.18 -8.73
C THR A 186 -2.66 -5.98 -9.67
N SER A 187 -1.56 -5.29 -9.99
CA SER A 187 -1.56 -4.17 -10.92
C SER A 187 -2.18 -4.58 -12.27
N GLU A 188 -1.89 -5.79 -12.76
CA GLU A 188 -2.44 -6.34 -14.02
C GLU A 188 -3.96 -6.55 -13.92
N VAL A 189 -4.45 -7.08 -12.79
CA VAL A 189 -5.89 -7.25 -12.56
C VAL A 189 -6.59 -5.88 -12.51
N GLN A 190 -6.00 -4.88 -11.86
CA GLN A 190 -6.55 -3.53 -11.83
C GLN A 190 -6.60 -2.91 -13.24
N LEU A 191 -5.53 -3.06 -14.02
CA LEU A 191 -5.49 -2.60 -15.42
C LEU A 191 -6.57 -3.28 -16.28
N ASN A 192 -6.79 -4.59 -16.10
CA ASN A 192 -7.88 -5.30 -16.77
C ASN A 192 -9.27 -4.77 -16.37
N VAL A 193 -9.48 -4.46 -15.10
CA VAL A 193 -10.73 -3.85 -14.64
C VAL A 193 -10.91 -2.46 -15.23
N ILE A 194 -9.85 -1.65 -15.27
CA ILE A 194 -9.87 -0.31 -15.89
C ILE A 194 -10.22 -0.42 -17.37
N ALA A 195 -9.53 -1.28 -18.11
CA ALA A 195 -9.77 -1.48 -19.53
C ALA A 195 -11.23 -1.86 -19.82
N LYS A 196 -11.75 -2.86 -19.10
CA LYS A 196 -13.10 -3.41 -19.35
C LYS A 196 -14.23 -2.52 -18.83
N ARG A 197 -14.10 -1.91 -17.66
CA ARG A 197 -15.20 -1.28 -16.93
C ARG A 197 -15.15 0.24 -16.90
N VAL A 198 -14.00 0.83 -17.15
CA VAL A 198 -13.81 2.28 -17.18
C VAL A 198 -13.68 2.79 -18.61
N LEU A 199 -12.91 2.09 -19.43
CA LEU A 199 -12.63 2.47 -20.82
C LEU A 199 -13.47 1.72 -21.85
N ASP A 200 -14.26 0.72 -21.42
CA ASP A 200 -15.11 -0.13 -22.28
C ASP A 200 -14.35 -0.69 -23.49
N LEU A 201 -13.09 -1.10 -23.27
CA LEU A 201 -12.27 -1.69 -24.34
C LEU A 201 -12.66 -3.14 -24.60
N PRO A 202 -12.55 -3.60 -25.86
CA PRO A 202 -12.82 -4.99 -26.21
C PRO A 202 -11.85 -5.93 -25.48
N THR A 203 -12.32 -7.13 -25.13
CA THR A 203 -11.58 -8.15 -24.36
C THR A 203 -11.30 -9.37 -25.21
#